data_cad813508b5adf9297c43867f06118a5
#
_entry.id   cad813508b5adf9297c43867f06118a5
#
_cell.length_a   1.000
_cell.length_b   1.000
_cell.length_c   1.000
_cell.angle_alpha   90.00
_cell.angle_beta   90.00
_cell.angle_gamma   90.00
#
_symmetry.space_group_name_H-M   'P 1'
#
loop_
_entity.id
_entity.type
_entity.pdbx_description
1 polymer ?
#
loop_
_entity_poly.entity_id
_entity_poly.type
_entity_poly.pdbx_seq_one_letter_code
_entity_poly.pdbx_strand_id
1 'polypeptide(L)'
;NIYNRSAVGEYTAMIFLPLLCYGFYLIFAEDTEKKEYRHYWLLPVLGFSGIIQSHVLSCEIAGAFTILLCLLCIRKVFRKKTFLELVKVVVGTVLANIWFLLPMLDMMLADQYRYSNNSGVYIQDRGILGAQIFFTMQNAGSNSRFQELGMVDTEPIYIGAAVLLGVIVYFAIRNREKEQDPAHDKAAKVAFVLGCVAIAVSTYYFPWNALKEANSVLELLTTMIQFPTRLTIIAAIAMTLVACTAGYWMLRWADKVVKY
;
A
#
# COMPACT_ATOMS: atom_id res chain seq x y z
N ASN A 1 -12.34 -2.53 -9.34
CA ASN A 1 -12.34 -1.05 -9.25
C ASN A 1 -12.82 -0.37 -10.54
N ILE A 2 -12.32 -0.75 -11.75
CA ILE A 2 -12.68 -0.08 -13.00
C ILE A 2 -14.19 -0.14 -13.25
N TYR A 3 -14.79 -1.33 -13.12
CA TYR A 3 -16.20 -1.55 -13.47
C TYR A 3 -17.18 -1.06 -12.41
N ASN A 4 -16.82 -1.11 -11.13
CA ASN A 4 -17.77 -0.80 -10.05
C ASN A 4 -17.66 0.64 -9.52
N ARG A 5 -16.43 1.22 -9.51
CA ARG A 5 -16.22 2.56 -8.93
C ARG A 5 -15.90 3.62 -9.95
N SER A 6 -15.57 3.23 -11.19
CA SER A 6 -15.11 4.16 -12.25
C SER A 6 -13.98 5.12 -11.79
N ALA A 7 -13.21 4.72 -10.77
CA ALA A 7 -12.15 5.53 -10.18
C ALA A 7 -10.86 5.45 -11.04
N VAL A 8 -10.90 6.09 -12.20
CA VAL A 8 -9.81 6.02 -13.20
C VAL A 8 -8.48 6.48 -12.63
N GLY A 9 -8.46 7.57 -11.86
CA GLY A 9 -7.23 8.10 -11.25
C GLY A 9 -6.60 7.11 -10.26
N GLU A 10 -7.41 6.48 -9.40
CA GLU A 10 -6.95 5.48 -8.45
C GLU A 10 -6.37 4.26 -9.17
N TYR A 11 -7.05 3.78 -10.21
CA TYR A 11 -6.56 2.68 -11.03
C TYR A 11 -5.24 3.00 -11.74
N THR A 12 -5.14 4.21 -12.31
CA THR A 12 -3.92 4.65 -12.99
C THR A 12 -2.76 4.74 -12.01
N ALA A 13 -3.01 5.22 -10.78
CA ALA A 13 -1.98 5.28 -9.72
C ALA A 13 -1.44 3.89 -9.35
N MET A 14 -2.27 2.84 -9.42
CA MET A 14 -1.85 1.46 -9.12
C MET A 14 -0.74 0.95 -10.06
N ILE A 15 -0.66 1.44 -11.28
CA ILE A 15 0.38 1.06 -12.26
C ILE A 15 1.78 1.42 -11.74
N PHE A 16 1.89 2.48 -10.96
CA PHE A 16 3.15 2.99 -10.43
C PHE A 16 3.56 2.36 -9.09
N LEU A 17 2.65 1.67 -8.39
CA LEU A 17 2.96 1.04 -7.10
C LEU A 17 4.02 -0.07 -7.19
N PRO A 18 4.03 -0.97 -8.19
CA PRO A 18 5.11 -1.94 -8.35
C PRO A 18 6.48 -1.30 -8.54
N LEU A 19 6.53 -0.18 -9.28
CA LEU A 19 7.77 0.57 -9.49
C LEU A 19 8.27 1.17 -8.17
N LEU A 20 7.38 1.73 -7.38
CA LEU A 20 7.66 2.24 -6.05
C LEU A 20 8.18 1.14 -5.11
N CYS A 21 7.49 0.00 -5.05
CA CYS A 21 7.87 -1.15 -4.24
C CYS A 21 9.26 -1.69 -4.63
N TYR A 22 9.51 -1.85 -5.92
CA TYR A 22 10.79 -2.33 -6.42
C TYR A 22 11.93 -1.36 -6.12
N GLY A 23 11.70 -0.06 -6.28
CA GLY A 23 12.68 0.96 -5.93
C GLY A 23 13.06 0.92 -4.45
N PHE A 24 12.10 0.82 -3.54
CA PHE A 24 12.40 0.66 -2.12
C PHE A 24 13.05 -0.70 -1.78
N TYR A 25 12.66 -1.77 -2.48
CA TYR A 25 13.36 -3.04 -2.35
C TYR A 25 14.86 -2.89 -2.65
N LEU A 26 15.22 -2.24 -3.76
CA LEU A 26 16.61 -2.00 -4.12
C LEU A 26 17.35 -1.14 -3.07
N ILE A 27 16.71 -0.05 -2.59
CA ILE A 27 17.31 0.81 -1.57
C ILE A 27 17.57 0.05 -0.25
N PHE A 28 16.65 -0.83 0.15
CA PHE A 28 16.76 -1.51 1.45
C PHE A 28 17.41 -2.90 1.38
N ALA A 29 17.35 -3.61 0.26
CA ALA A 29 17.83 -4.99 0.15
C ALA A 29 19.22 -5.11 -0.47
N GLU A 30 19.54 -4.24 -1.43
CA GLU A 30 20.79 -4.33 -2.18
C GLU A 30 22.02 -3.84 -1.40
N ASP A 31 23.20 -4.26 -1.88
CA ASP A 31 24.48 -3.84 -1.32
C ASP A 31 24.75 -2.36 -1.64
N THR A 32 24.99 -1.58 -0.60
CA THR A 32 25.26 -0.15 -0.70
C THR A 32 26.59 0.20 -1.37
N GLU A 33 27.48 -0.80 -1.57
CA GLU A 33 28.78 -0.60 -2.23
C GLU A 33 28.69 -0.73 -3.76
N LYS A 34 27.59 -1.24 -4.29
CA LYS A 34 27.35 -1.28 -5.74
C LYS A 34 27.34 0.12 -6.35
N LYS A 35 27.95 0.28 -7.53
CA LYS A 35 27.99 1.58 -8.23
C LYS A 35 26.58 2.09 -8.60
N GLU A 36 25.69 1.16 -8.91
CA GLU A 36 24.30 1.42 -9.29
C GLU A 36 23.46 1.92 -8.12
N TYR A 37 23.87 1.63 -6.88
CA TYR A 37 23.12 1.99 -5.67
C TYR A 37 22.77 3.48 -5.61
N ARG A 38 23.69 4.35 -6.04
CA ARG A 38 23.50 5.81 -6.08
C ARG A 38 22.38 6.30 -7.02
N HIS A 39 21.77 5.42 -7.81
CA HIS A 39 20.71 5.73 -8.76
C HIS A 39 19.37 5.08 -8.38
N TYR A 40 19.30 4.25 -7.33
CA TYR A 40 18.10 3.52 -6.96
C TYR A 40 16.96 4.45 -6.51
N TRP A 41 17.26 5.66 -6.05
CA TRP A 41 16.28 6.70 -5.73
C TRP A 41 15.40 7.11 -6.93
N LEU A 42 15.87 6.94 -8.15
CA LEU A 42 15.11 7.32 -9.36
C LEU A 42 13.80 6.54 -9.50
N LEU A 43 13.79 5.25 -9.15
CA LEU A 43 12.61 4.42 -9.27
C LEU A 43 11.47 4.87 -8.33
N PRO A 44 11.71 5.09 -7.02
CA PRO A 44 10.68 5.67 -6.16
C PRO A 44 10.24 7.06 -6.58
N VAL A 45 11.13 7.90 -7.09
CA VAL A 45 10.74 9.23 -7.61
C VAL A 45 9.78 9.10 -8.78
N LEU A 46 10.07 8.24 -9.75
CA LEU A 46 9.16 7.97 -10.86
C LEU A 46 7.84 7.38 -10.38
N GLY A 47 7.89 6.43 -9.44
CA GLY A 47 6.71 5.84 -8.83
C GLY A 47 5.81 6.87 -8.16
N PHE A 48 6.37 7.68 -7.25
CA PHE A 48 5.62 8.74 -6.59
C PHE A 48 5.12 9.81 -7.56
N SER A 49 5.94 10.21 -8.53
CA SER A 49 5.51 11.21 -9.52
C SER A 49 4.31 10.73 -10.34
N GLY A 50 4.33 9.46 -10.78
CA GLY A 50 3.20 8.89 -11.47
C GLY A 50 1.94 8.80 -10.60
N ILE A 51 2.09 8.45 -9.31
CA ILE A 51 0.97 8.41 -8.36
C ILE A 51 0.42 9.81 -8.11
N ILE A 52 1.27 10.82 -7.85
CA ILE A 52 0.85 12.21 -7.59
C ILE A 52 0.03 12.74 -8.77
N GLN A 53 0.51 12.56 -10.00
CA GLN A 53 -0.14 13.08 -11.20
C GLN A 53 -1.39 12.29 -11.59
N SER A 54 -1.54 11.05 -11.11
CA SER A 54 -2.74 10.24 -11.36
C SER A 54 -3.80 10.42 -10.29
N HIS A 55 -3.41 10.37 -9.00
CA HIS A 55 -4.35 10.41 -7.87
C HIS A 55 -3.65 10.79 -6.56
N VAL A 56 -3.81 12.04 -6.14
CA VAL A 56 -3.12 12.62 -4.96
C VAL A 56 -3.41 11.83 -3.68
N LEU A 57 -4.64 11.36 -3.47
CA LEU A 57 -4.99 10.58 -2.28
C LEU A 57 -4.27 9.23 -2.22
N SER A 58 -4.01 8.60 -3.36
CA SER A 58 -3.18 7.39 -3.41
C SER A 58 -1.72 7.69 -3.04
N CYS A 59 -1.23 8.91 -3.31
CA CYS A 59 0.10 9.33 -2.87
C CYS A 59 0.18 9.45 -1.34
N GLU A 60 -0.85 9.98 -0.69
CA GLU A 60 -0.94 10.04 0.77
C GLU A 60 -0.83 8.64 1.39
N ILE A 61 -1.62 7.68 0.89
CA ILE A 61 -1.59 6.29 1.34
C ILE A 61 -0.21 5.67 1.10
N ALA A 62 0.35 5.82 -0.11
CA ALA A 62 1.68 5.31 -0.44
C ALA A 62 2.77 5.93 0.45
N GLY A 63 2.66 7.23 0.74
CA GLY A 63 3.54 7.95 1.66
C GLY A 63 3.46 7.40 3.08
N ALA A 64 2.28 7.20 3.64
CA ALA A 64 2.08 6.64 4.97
C ALA A 64 2.69 5.22 5.09
N PHE A 65 2.47 4.36 4.09
CA PHE A 65 3.08 3.03 4.06
C PHE A 65 4.59 3.06 3.82
N THR A 66 5.11 4.07 3.12
CA THR A 66 6.55 4.28 2.98
C THR A 66 7.17 4.68 4.32
N ILE A 67 6.52 5.53 5.10
CA ILE A 67 6.95 5.87 6.47
C ILE A 67 6.95 4.61 7.34
N LEU A 68 5.90 3.81 7.30
CA LEU A 68 5.84 2.54 8.02
C LEU A 68 6.96 1.58 7.59
N LEU A 69 7.25 1.47 6.30
CA LEU A 69 8.38 0.70 5.78
C LEU A 69 9.72 1.20 6.34
N CYS A 70 9.92 2.52 6.39
CA CYS A 70 11.11 3.12 6.98
C CYS A 70 11.23 2.81 8.48
N LEU A 71 10.13 2.80 9.22
CA LEU A 71 10.09 2.41 10.63
C LEU A 71 10.46 0.93 10.83
N LEU A 72 9.90 0.03 10.01
CA LEU A 72 10.26 -1.39 10.03
C LEU A 72 11.73 -1.65 9.66
N CYS A 73 12.30 -0.80 8.81
CA CYS A 73 13.67 -0.86 8.36
C CYS A 73 14.59 0.18 9.04
N ILE A 74 14.21 0.71 10.20
CA ILE A 74 14.83 1.87 10.85
C ILE A 74 16.36 1.77 10.97
N ARG A 75 16.88 0.58 11.31
CA ARG A 75 18.32 0.34 11.40
C ARG A 75 19.06 0.55 10.08
N LYS A 76 18.37 0.36 8.94
CA LYS A 76 18.95 0.59 7.61
C LYS A 76 18.80 2.05 7.19
N VAL A 77 17.71 2.72 7.59
CA VAL A 77 17.49 4.15 7.35
C VAL A 77 18.64 4.99 7.88
N PHE A 78 19.16 4.67 9.05
CA PHE A 78 20.29 5.40 9.66
C PHE A 78 21.67 5.11 9.03
N ARG A 79 21.76 4.23 8.03
CA ARG A 79 22.99 4.08 7.27
C ARG A 79 23.15 5.28 6.33
N LYS A 80 24.29 5.98 6.37
CA LYS A 80 24.54 7.21 5.61
C LYS A 80 24.14 7.11 4.13
N LYS A 81 24.51 6.03 3.45
CA LYS A 81 24.20 5.84 2.02
C LYS A 81 22.68 5.67 1.81
N THR A 82 22.01 4.82 2.59
CA THR A 82 20.56 4.61 2.51
C THR A 82 19.80 5.89 2.83
N PHE A 83 20.22 6.61 3.87
CA PHE A 83 19.61 7.88 4.24
C PHE A 83 19.70 8.90 3.10
N LEU A 84 20.87 9.02 2.46
CA LEU A 84 21.04 9.92 1.31
C LEU A 84 20.13 9.54 0.13
N GLU A 85 19.96 8.25 -0.16
CA GLU A 85 19.02 7.82 -1.21
C GLU A 85 17.57 8.18 -0.86
N LEU A 86 17.17 8.01 0.40
CA LEU A 86 15.83 8.41 0.85
C LEU A 86 15.61 9.94 0.78
N VAL A 87 16.62 10.72 1.15
CA VAL A 87 16.56 12.19 0.99
C VAL A 87 16.41 12.56 -0.49
N LYS A 88 17.18 11.91 -1.39
CA LYS A 88 17.03 12.13 -2.84
C LYS A 88 15.63 11.75 -3.34
N VAL A 89 15.03 10.67 -2.80
CA VAL A 89 13.64 10.31 -3.14
C VAL A 89 12.69 11.45 -2.79
N VAL A 90 12.77 11.99 -1.57
CA VAL A 90 11.89 13.10 -1.14
C VAL A 90 12.11 14.33 -1.99
N VAL A 91 13.36 14.80 -2.06
CA VAL A 91 13.73 16.03 -2.81
C VAL A 91 13.40 15.86 -4.29
N GLY A 92 13.78 14.73 -4.89
CA GLY A 92 13.53 14.45 -6.30
C GLY A 92 12.04 14.39 -6.63
N THR A 93 11.23 13.80 -5.76
CA THR A 93 9.76 13.76 -5.94
C THR A 93 9.17 15.16 -5.88
N VAL A 94 9.56 15.99 -4.89
CA VAL A 94 9.07 17.36 -4.78
C VAL A 94 9.47 18.18 -6.00
N LEU A 95 10.76 18.14 -6.40
CA LEU A 95 11.25 18.91 -7.55
C LEU A 95 10.61 18.47 -8.87
N ALA A 96 10.42 17.16 -9.08
CA ALA A 96 9.79 16.65 -10.29
C ALA A 96 8.31 17.04 -10.42
N ASN A 97 7.63 17.30 -9.30
CA ASN A 97 6.20 17.57 -9.26
C ASN A 97 5.86 19.00 -8.79
N ILE A 98 6.85 19.89 -8.63
CA ILE A 98 6.65 21.23 -8.08
C ILE A 98 5.67 22.07 -8.92
N TRP A 99 5.70 21.88 -10.23
CA TRP A 99 4.80 22.55 -11.19
C TRP A 99 3.32 22.16 -11.01
N PHE A 100 3.05 20.99 -10.44
CA PHE A 100 1.71 20.51 -10.10
C PHE A 100 1.36 20.81 -8.63
N LEU A 101 2.29 20.54 -7.72
CA LEU A 101 2.05 20.68 -6.27
C LEU A 101 1.90 22.15 -5.85
N LEU A 102 2.66 23.08 -6.46
CA LEU A 102 2.62 24.48 -6.07
C LEU A 102 1.27 25.14 -6.37
N PRO A 103 0.72 25.04 -7.62
CA PRO A 103 -0.62 25.55 -7.91
C PRO A 103 -1.71 24.85 -7.09
N MET A 104 -1.58 23.56 -6.84
CA MET A 104 -2.53 22.81 -6.02
C MET A 104 -2.56 23.35 -4.57
N LEU A 105 -1.38 23.59 -3.97
CA LEU A 105 -1.29 24.17 -2.63
C LEU A 105 -1.85 25.59 -2.58
N ASP A 106 -1.54 26.41 -3.58
CA ASP A 106 -2.06 27.79 -3.66
C ASP A 106 -3.59 27.78 -3.73
N MET A 107 -4.17 26.92 -4.56
CA MET A 107 -5.61 26.73 -4.62
C MET A 107 -6.21 26.21 -3.30
N MET A 108 -5.56 25.29 -2.61
CA MET A 108 -6.04 24.75 -1.33
C MET A 108 -5.99 25.81 -0.21
N LEU A 109 -5.07 26.75 -0.28
CA LEU A 109 -4.96 27.84 0.69
C LEU A 109 -5.88 29.03 0.39
N ALA A 110 -6.19 29.27 -0.89
CA ALA A 110 -6.99 30.42 -1.33
C ALA A 110 -8.50 30.19 -1.19
N ASP A 111 -8.99 28.97 -1.37
CA ASP A 111 -10.41 28.65 -1.40
C ASP A 111 -10.85 27.65 -0.33
N GLN A 112 -12.05 27.89 0.24
CA GLN A 112 -12.74 26.90 1.06
C GLN A 112 -13.40 25.87 0.12
N TYR A 113 -12.70 24.81 -0.19
CA TYR A 113 -13.28 23.74 -1.00
C TYR A 113 -14.45 23.05 -0.30
N ARG A 114 -15.48 22.73 -1.06
CA ARG A 114 -16.62 21.91 -0.65
C ARG A 114 -16.18 20.58 0.00
N TYR A 115 -14.99 20.15 -0.32
CA TYR A 115 -14.34 18.95 0.18
C TYR A 115 -13.91 19.04 1.66
N SER A 116 -13.47 20.22 2.12
CA SER A 116 -13.10 20.47 3.52
C SER A 116 -14.32 20.52 4.44
N ASN A 117 -15.52 20.68 3.89
CA ASN A 117 -16.76 20.79 4.65
C ASN A 117 -17.51 19.44 4.80
N ASN A 118 -16.99 18.33 4.33
CA ASN A 118 -17.57 16.99 4.52
C ASN A 118 -17.25 16.39 5.91
N SER A 119 -17.43 17.20 6.96
CA SER A 119 -17.17 16.81 8.35
C SER A 119 -18.16 15.76 8.91
N GLY A 120 -19.22 15.40 8.17
CA GLY A 120 -20.27 14.50 8.64
C GLY A 120 -20.14 13.04 8.26
N VAL A 121 -19.13 12.62 7.48
CA VAL A 121 -19.02 11.24 7.04
C VAL A 121 -18.16 10.44 8.02
N TYR A 122 -18.79 9.45 8.65
CA TYR A 122 -18.07 8.48 9.48
C TYR A 122 -17.33 7.48 8.59
N ILE A 123 -16.00 7.59 8.57
CA ILE A 123 -15.12 6.76 7.74
C ILE A 123 -15.19 5.29 8.18
N GLN A 124 -15.37 5.05 9.47
CA GLN A 124 -15.42 3.71 10.05
C GLN A 124 -16.52 2.84 9.44
N ASP A 125 -17.69 3.44 9.15
CA ASP A 125 -18.83 2.72 8.58
C ASP A 125 -18.59 2.24 7.14
N ARG A 126 -17.53 2.75 6.50
CA ARG A 126 -17.06 2.35 5.17
C ARG A 126 -15.91 1.34 5.20
N GLY A 127 -15.56 0.82 6.36
CA GLY A 127 -14.56 -0.23 6.54
C GLY A 127 -15.09 -1.58 6.07
N ILE A 128 -14.17 -2.49 5.67
CA ILE A 128 -14.53 -3.85 5.28
C ILE A 128 -14.77 -4.73 6.50
N LEU A 129 -15.66 -5.70 6.36
CA LEU A 129 -15.81 -6.81 7.31
C LEU A 129 -14.77 -7.89 7.05
N GLY A 130 -14.38 -8.62 8.10
CA GLY A 130 -13.39 -9.68 8.02
C GLY A 130 -13.65 -10.72 6.92
N ALA A 131 -14.92 -11.09 6.70
CA ALA A 131 -15.30 -12.04 5.64
C ALA A 131 -15.03 -11.50 4.22
N GLN A 132 -15.13 -10.20 4.00
CA GLN A 132 -14.89 -9.56 2.70
C GLN A 132 -13.42 -9.62 2.26
N ILE A 133 -12.48 -9.85 3.18
CA ILE A 133 -11.06 -10.04 2.84
C ILE A 133 -10.86 -11.30 1.98
N PHE A 134 -11.63 -12.33 2.27
CA PHE A 134 -11.49 -13.66 1.67
C PHE A 134 -12.42 -13.88 0.48
N PHE A 135 -13.61 -13.31 0.52
CA PHE A 135 -14.68 -13.61 -0.44
C PHE A 135 -15.24 -12.32 -1.05
N THR A 136 -15.61 -12.44 -2.33
CA THR A 136 -16.41 -11.42 -3.00
C THR A 136 -17.83 -11.49 -2.43
N MET A 137 -18.15 -10.65 -1.48
CA MET A 137 -19.52 -10.49 -1.02
C MET A 137 -20.16 -9.40 -1.89
N GLN A 138 -20.86 -9.82 -2.93
CA GLN A 138 -21.66 -8.91 -3.74
C GLN A 138 -22.93 -8.54 -2.97
N ASN A 139 -23.20 -7.24 -2.94
CA ASN A 139 -24.52 -6.78 -2.53
C ASN A 139 -25.49 -7.03 -3.68
N ALA A 140 -26.34 -8.02 -3.55
CA ALA A 140 -27.36 -8.34 -4.54
C ALA A 140 -28.63 -7.46 -4.33
N GLY A 141 -28.49 -6.14 -4.28
CA GLY A 141 -29.63 -5.22 -4.24
C GLY A 141 -29.82 -4.45 -2.94
N SER A 142 -30.79 -3.53 -2.95
CA SER A 142 -31.06 -2.54 -1.91
C SER A 142 -31.50 -3.08 -0.54
N ASN A 143 -31.67 -4.37 -0.38
CA ASN A 143 -32.16 -5.03 0.85
C ASN A 143 -31.12 -5.99 1.45
N SER A 144 -29.85 -5.71 1.32
CA SER A 144 -28.87 -6.59 1.92
C SER A 144 -28.81 -6.42 3.43
N ARG A 145 -28.59 -7.54 4.14
CA ARG A 145 -28.33 -7.55 5.59
C ARG A 145 -27.18 -6.63 6.01
N PHE A 146 -26.34 -6.21 5.06
CA PHE A 146 -25.25 -5.28 5.33
C PHE A 146 -25.73 -3.84 5.58
N GLN A 147 -26.84 -3.42 4.97
CA GLN A 147 -27.48 -2.15 5.31
C GLN A 147 -28.08 -2.18 6.73
N GLU A 148 -28.64 -3.34 7.13
CA GLU A 148 -29.14 -3.53 8.51
C GLU A 148 -28.01 -3.50 9.55
N LEU A 149 -26.76 -3.86 9.16
CA LEU A 149 -25.56 -3.74 9.98
C LEU A 149 -24.92 -2.34 9.92
N GLY A 150 -25.56 -1.35 9.29
CA GLY A 150 -25.04 0.01 9.17
C GLY A 150 -23.98 0.21 8.09
N MET A 151 -23.75 -0.75 7.22
CA MET A 151 -22.73 -0.65 6.16
C MET A 151 -23.34 -0.05 4.89
N VAL A 152 -22.90 1.16 4.55
CA VAL A 152 -23.47 1.94 3.44
C VAL A 152 -22.93 1.55 2.07
N ASP A 153 -21.69 1.02 1.97
CA ASP A 153 -21.03 0.68 0.71
C ASP A 153 -20.40 -0.71 0.76
N THR A 154 -21.07 -1.69 0.19
CA THR A 154 -20.54 -3.04 0.02
C THR A 154 -19.95 -3.22 -1.39
N GLU A 155 -18.75 -2.67 -1.60
CA GLU A 155 -18.01 -2.97 -2.82
C GLU A 155 -17.35 -4.35 -2.74
N PRO A 156 -17.21 -5.08 -3.87
CA PRO A 156 -16.50 -6.35 -3.92
C PRO A 156 -15.00 -6.10 -3.77
N ILE A 157 -14.54 -5.99 -2.54
CA ILE A 157 -13.15 -5.74 -2.18
C ILE A 157 -12.60 -6.99 -1.52
N TYR A 158 -11.67 -7.66 -2.20
CA TYR A 158 -11.03 -8.86 -1.67
C TYR A 158 -9.58 -8.95 -2.17
N ILE A 159 -8.74 -9.63 -1.39
CA ILE A 159 -7.32 -9.81 -1.73
C ILE A 159 -7.15 -10.91 -2.79
N GLY A 160 -8.10 -11.83 -2.88
CA GLY A 160 -8.07 -12.96 -3.80
C GLY A 160 -7.58 -14.25 -3.14
N ALA A 161 -8.37 -15.33 -3.30
CA ALA A 161 -8.08 -16.61 -2.69
C ALA A 161 -6.71 -17.19 -3.11
N ALA A 162 -6.32 -17.00 -4.38
CA ALA A 162 -5.03 -17.47 -4.88
C ALA A 162 -3.84 -16.79 -4.18
N VAL A 163 -3.95 -15.48 -3.90
CA VAL A 163 -2.92 -14.74 -3.17
C VAL A 163 -2.82 -15.23 -1.73
N LEU A 164 -3.96 -15.41 -1.07
CA LEU A 164 -4.01 -15.91 0.31
C LEU A 164 -3.46 -17.34 0.41
N LEU A 165 -3.78 -18.20 -0.57
CA LEU A 165 -3.18 -19.53 -0.65
C LEU A 165 -1.66 -19.44 -0.82
N GLY A 166 -1.15 -18.55 -1.67
CA GLY A 166 0.27 -18.31 -1.83
C GLY A 166 0.96 -17.87 -0.53
N VAL A 167 0.31 -17.04 0.27
CA VAL A 167 0.80 -16.64 1.60
C VAL A 167 0.86 -17.85 2.55
N ILE A 168 -0.17 -18.72 2.55
CA ILE A 168 -0.18 -19.95 3.35
C ILE A 168 0.99 -20.86 2.92
N VAL A 169 1.18 -21.05 1.63
CA VAL A 169 2.29 -21.83 1.07
C VAL A 169 3.64 -21.25 1.49
N TYR A 170 3.81 -19.91 1.44
CA TYR A 170 5.03 -19.26 1.91
C TYR A 170 5.40 -19.69 3.34
N PHE A 171 4.46 -19.61 4.27
CA PHE A 171 4.72 -20.00 5.66
C PHE A 171 4.97 -21.50 5.82
N ALA A 172 4.31 -22.34 5.03
CA ALA A 172 4.50 -23.80 5.06
C ALA A 172 5.92 -24.22 4.63
N ILE A 173 6.47 -23.55 3.61
CA ILE A 173 7.80 -23.93 3.05
C ILE A 173 8.96 -23.09 3.60
N ARG A 174 8.66 -21.95 4.21
CA ARG A 174 9.62 -20.94 4.66
C ARG A 174 10.76 -21.52 5.51
N ASN A 175 10.48 -22.45 6.41
CA ASN A 175 11.50 -22.99 7.31
C ASN A 175 12.61 -23.75 6.56
N ARG A 176 12.33 -24.24 5.36
CA ARG A 176 13.30 -24.93 4.51
C ARG A 176 14.10 -23.96 3.64
N GLU A 177 13.47 -22.85 3.22
CA GLU A 177 14.04 -21.95 2.20
C GLU A 177 14.70 -20.69 2.77
N LYS A 178 14.34 -20.25 3.96
CA LYS A 178 14.83 -19.00 4.59
C LYS A 178 16.35 -18.90 4.72
N GLU A 179 17.04 -20.05 4.88
CA GLU A 179 18.50 -20.10 5.01
C GLU A 179 19.19 -20.04 3.65
N GLN A 180 18.55 -20.58 2.60
CA GLN A 180 19.07 -20.58 1.23
C GLN A 180 18.80 -19.25 0.52
N ASP A 181 17.80 -18.49 0.97
CA ASP A 181 17.38 -17.24 0.35
C ASP A 181 16.90 -16.20 1.39
N PRO A 182 17.82 -15.74 2.25
CA PRO A 182 17.47 -14.85 3.37
C PRO A 182 17.01 -13.47 2.91
N ALA A 183 17.40 -13.02 1.71
CA ALA A 183 17.03 -11.71 1.19
C ALA A 183 15.53 -11.66 0.84
N HIS A 184 15.06 -12.65 0.07
CA HIS A 184 13.63 -12.74 -0.27
C HIS A 184 12.76 -13.05 0.94
N ASP A 185 13.23 -13.92 1.88
CA ASP A 185 12.50 -14.15 3.14
C ASP A 185 12.31 -12.87 3.95
N LYS A 186 13.35 -12.04 4.04
CA LYS A 186 13.26 -10.78 4.76
C LYS A 186 12.31 -9.78 4.09
N ALA A 187 12.38 -9.67 2.75
CA ALA A 187 11.48 -8.82 1.98
C ALA A 187 10.03 -9.28 2.11
N ALA A 188 9.78 -10.60 2.00
CA ALA A 188 8.45 -11.18 2.16
C ALA A 188 7.87 -10.94 3.57
N LYS A 189 8.68 -11.04 4.62
CA LYS A 189 8.23 -10.71 5.98
C LYS A 189 7.81 -9.25 6.14
N VAL A 190 8.62 -8.34 5.63
CA VAL A 190 8.28 -6.90 5.67
C VAL A 190 7.00 -6.65 4.90
N ALA A 191 6.87 -7.23 3.70
CA ALA A 191 5.65 -7.14 2.90
C ALA A 191 4.45 -7.75 3.65
N PHE A 192 4.61 -8.89 4.31
CA PHE A 192 3.56 -9.51 5.11
C PHE A 192 3.07 -8.59 6.24
N VAL A 193 3.99 -7.98 6.98
CA VAL A 193 3.63 -7.04 8.06
C VAL A 193 2.88 -5.83 7.50
N LEU A 194 3.38 -5.23 6.41
CA LEU A 194 2.72 -4.11 5.74
C LEU A 194 1.31 -4.49 5.27
N GLY A 195 1.17 -5.69 4.68
CA GLY A 195 -0.13 -6.21 4.24
C GLY A 195 -1.09 -6.45 5.40
N CYS A 196 -0.62 -7.02 6.51
CA CYS A 196 -1.45 -7.20 7.71
C CYS A 196 -1.91 -5.86 8.31
N VAL A 197 -1.02 -4.86 8.38
CA VAL A 197 -1.40 -3.52 8.82
C VAL A 197 -2.43 -2.92 7.87
N ALA A 198 -2.21 -3.01 6.56
CA ALA A 198 -3.15 -2.51 5.56
C ALA A 198 -4.53 -3.17 5.68
N ILE A 199 -4.58 -4.48 5.91
CA ILE A 199 -5.83 -5.20 6.18
C ILE A 199 -6.48 -4.65 7.45
N ALA A 200 -5.75 -4.59 8.55
CA ALA A 200 -6.30 -4.15 9.84
C ALA A 200 -6.91 -2.76 9.76
N VAL A 201 -6.18 -1.79 9.16
CA VAL A 201 -6.66 -0.41 9.04
C VAL A 201 -7.76 -0.24 7.98
N SER A 202 -7.95 -1.19 7.06
CA SER A 202 -9.05 -1.16 6.11
C SER A 202 -10.37 -1.69 6.67
N THR A 203 -10.33 -2.33 7.85
CA THR A 203 -11.52 -2.94 8.45
C THR A 203 -12.39 -1.93 9.20
N TYR A 204 -13.67 -2.27 9.33
CA TYR A 204 -14.63 -1.60 10.21
C TYR A 204 -14.16 -1.56 11.68
N TYR A 205 -13.38 -2.55 12.11
CA TYR A 205 -12.93 -2.69 13.50
C TYR A 205 -11.81 -1.70 13.89
N PHE A 206 -11.18 -1.05 12.92
CA PHE A 206 -10.16 -0.05 13.20
C PHE A 206 -10.82 1.26 13.67
N PRO A 207 -10.37 1.88 14.76
CA PRO A 207 -11.08 3.00 15.42
C PRO A 207 -10.88 4.34 14.68
N TRP A 208 -11.32 4.42 13.42
CA TRP A 208 -11.19 5.63 12.59
C TRP A 208 -11.87 6.86 13.22
N ASN A 209 -13.05 6.68 13.82
CA ASN A 209 -13.77 7.77 14.43
C ASN A 209 -13.04 8.35 15.64
N ALA A 210 -12.45 7.50 16.48
CA ALA A 210 -11.64 7.95 17.62
C ALA A 210 -10.37 8.69 17.15
N LEU A 211 -9.75 8.27 16.05
CA LEU A 211 -8.62 8.99 15.46
C LEU A 211 -9.03 10.36 14.91
N LYS A 212 -10.18 10.46 14.24
CA LYS A 212 -10.72 11.71 13.74
C LYS A 212 -10.95 12.72 14.85
N GLU A 213 -11.46 12.26 16.00
CA GLU A 213 -11.79 13.10 17.15
C GLU A 213 -10.59 13.48 18.01
N ALA A 214 -9.43 12.83 17.81
CA ALA A 214 -8.27 13.01 18.69
C ALA A 214 -7.58 14.39 18.54
N ASN A 215 -7.43 14.87 17.31
CA ASN A 215 -6.89 16.20 17.02
C ASN A 215 -7.14 16.60 15.55
N SER A 216 -7.02 17.90 15.25
CA SER A 216 -7.29 18.47 13.92
C SER A 216 -6.39 17.94 12.79
N VAL A 217 -5.17 17.53 13.09
CA VAL A 217 -4.27 16.94 12.08
C VAL A 217 -4.74 15.54 11.71
N LEU A 218 -5.12 14.72 12.70
CA LEU A 218 -5.66 13.38 12.45
C LEU A 218 -7.06 13.46 11.81
N GLU A 219 -7.86 14.46 12.16
CA GLU A 219 -9.12 14.73 11.48
C GLU A 219 -8.90 15.00 9.99
N LEU A 220 -7.93 15.86 9.64
CA LEU A 220 -7.60 16.16 8.25
C LEU A 220 -7.14 14.89 7.50
N LEU A 221 -6.17 14.15 8.04
CA LEU A 221 -5.64 12.94 7.43
C LEU A 221 -6.71 11.86 7.24
N THR A 222 -7.54 11.62 8.25
CA THR A 222 -8.62 10.64 8.15
C THR A 222 -9.70 11.06 7.16
N THR A 223 -10.02 12.35 7.08
CA THR A 223 -10.97 12.89 6.11
C THR A 223 -10.47 12.76 4.68
N MET A 224 -9.16 12.94 4.45
CA MET A 224 -8.55 12.76 3.12
C MET A 224 -8.61 11.30 2.64
N ILE A 225 -8.48 10.31 3.51
CA ILE A 225 -8.57 8.88 3.14
C ILE A 225 -9.95 8.54 2.58
N GLN A 226 -11.04 9.12 3.07
CA GLN A 226 -12.45 8.96 2.65
C GLN A 226 -13.01 7.53 2.76
N PHE A 227 -12.25 6.53 2.32
CA PHE A 227 -12.64 5.12 2.27
C PHE A 227 -11.48 4.24 2.76
N PRO A 228 -11.60 3.60 3.93
CA PRO A 228 -10.59 2.65 4.42
C PRO A 228 -10.32 1.51 3.43
N THR A 229 -11.31 1.17 2.61
CA THR A 229 -11.21 0.15 1.56
C THR A 229 -10.11 0.41 0.54
N ARG A 230 -9.67 1.67 0.35
CA ARG A 230 -8.51 2.01 -0.51
C ARG A 230 -7.21 1.38 -0.04
N LEU A 231 -7.08 1.14 1.26
CA LEU A 231 -5.89 0.53 1.87
C LEU A 231 -5.74 -0.95 1.49
N THR A 232 -6.82 -1.61 1.04
CA THR A 232 -6.77 -3.00 0.56
C THR A 232 -5.90 -3.17 -0.69
N ILE A 233 -5.69 -2.11 -1.47
CA ILE A 233 -4.77 -2.10 -2.61
C ILE A 233 -3.35 -2.41 -2.15
N ILE A 234 -2.91 -1.73 -1.09
CA ILE A 234 -1.59 -1.97 -0.48
C ILE A 234 -1.51 -3.40 0.07
N ALA A 235 -2.58 -3.85 0.74
CA ALA A 235 -2.67 -5.22 1.24
C ALA A 235 -2.52 -6.25 0.11
N ALA A 236 -3.24 -6.06 -1.00
CA ALA A 236 -3.18 -6.96 -2.15
C ALA A 236 -1.78 -7.03 -2.75
N ILE A 237 -1.12 -5.89 -2.97
CA ILE A 237 0.25 -5.84 -3.50
C ILE A 237 1.23 -6.50 -2.52
N ALA A 238 1.17 -6.15 -1.25
CA ALA A 238 2.06 -6.70 -0.24
C ALA A 238 1.91 -8.22 -0.10
N MET A 239 0.68 -8.73 -0.05
CA MET A 239 0.40 -10.18 0.02
C MET A 239 0.78 -10.88 -1.28
N THR A 240 0.64 -10.25 -2.44
CA THR A 240 1.10 -10.78 -3.72
C THR A 240 2.63 -10.96 -3.72
N LEU A 241 3.40 -10.01 -3.18
CA LEU A 241 4.85 -10.16 -3.06
C LEU A 241 5.23 -11.39 -2.20
N VAL A 242 4.51 -11.64 -1.10
CA VAL A 242 4.70 -12.84 -0.28
C VAL A 242 4.38 -14.10 -1.07
N ALA A 243 3.24 -14.12 -1.77
CA ALA A 243 2.83 -15.26 -2.60
C ALA A 243 3.82 -15.53 -3.75
N CYS A 244 4.32 -14.48 -4.41
CA CYS A 244 5.34 -14.59 -5.45
C CYS A 244 6.66 -15.18 -4.92
N THR A 245 7.05 -14.85 -3.68
CA THR A 245 8.23 -15.45 -3.05
C THR A 245 8.03 -16.97 -2.89
N ALA A 246 6.86 -17.42 -2.45
CA ALA A 246 6.53 -18.84 -2.37
C ALA A 246 6.58 -19.51 -3.75
N GLY A 247 5.97 -18.90 -4.77
CA GLY A 247 5.99 -19.38 -6.15
C GLY A 247 7.42 -19.52 -6.69
N TYR A 248 8.26 -18.53 -6.45
CA TYR A 248 9.66 -18.56 -6.84
C TYR A 248 10.41 -19.73 -6.19
N TRP A 249 10.23 -19.99 -4.91
CA TRP A 249 10.85 -21.12 -4.22
C TRP A 249 10.34 -22.48 -4.74
N MET A 250 9.03 -22.58 -5.02
CA MET A 250 8.45 -23.79 -5.60
C MET A 250 9.02 -24.08 -7.00
N LEU A 251 9.18 -23.07 -7.84
CA LEU A 251 9.81 -23.21 -9.16
C LEU A 251 11.27 -23.68 -9.05
N ARG A 252 12.04 -23.15 -8.11
CA ARG A 252 13.39 -23.64 -7.82
C ARG A 252 13.42 -25.12 -7.44
N TRP A 253 12.42 -25.61 -6.73
CA TRP A 253 12.31 -27.04 -6.41
C TRP A 253 11.99 -27.86 -7.65
N ALA A 254 11.02 -27.41 -8.46
CA ALA A 254 10.66 -28.09 -9.70
C ALA A 254 11.88 -28.24 -10.63
N ASP A 255 12.66 -27.16 -10.80
CA ASP A 255 13.89 -27.21 -11.62
C ASP A 255 14.94 -28.18 -11.07
N LYS A 256 15.05 -28.35 -9.76
CA LYS A 256 15.92 -29.36 -9.16
C LYS A 256 15.43 -30.79 -9.42
N VAL A 257 14.13 -31.02 -9.34
CA VAL A 257 13.53 -32.36 -9.55
C VAL A 257 13.60 -32.78 -11.02
N VAL A 258 13.43 -31.86 -11.96
CA VAL A 258 13.50 -32.14 -13.41
C VAL A 258 14.94 -32.44 -13.88
N LYS A 259 15.96 -31.98 -13.15
CA LYS A 259 17.38 -32.21 -13.48
C LYS A 259 17.93 -33.53 -12.94
N TYR A 260 17.16 -34.29 -12.20
CA TYR A 260 17.47 -35.63 -11.70
C TYR A 260 16.57 -36.67 -12.35
#